data_e45c89bbff37aeed50195fa62fc25c64
#
_entry.id   e45c89bbff37aeed50195fa62fc25c64
#
_cell.length_a   1.000
_cell.length_b   1.000
_cell.length_c   1.000
_cell.angle_alpha   90.00
_cell.angle_beta   90.00
_cell.angle_gamma   90.00
#
_symmetry.space_group_name_H-M   'P 1'
#
loop_
_entity.id
_entity.type
_entity.pdbx_description
1 polymer ?
#
loop_
_entity_poly.entity_id
_entity_poly.type
_entity_poly.pdbx_seq_one_letter_code
_entity_poly.pdbx_strand_id
1 'polypeptide(L)'
;MCGVHRLRLLKHTCLLADTLLSSLIDLVPSWISGYIRWCPTSAEHLEEAEKKLLSYVKLPFRSQFVSIDSILGCKGSHQIRTLQLGPGCPEEAVGDERVPLVLVHGFASGVALWLLNLDDLAQDRPVYAFDLLGFGRSSRPRLSRDSLEAEYQFVQSMEEWRAQVGLDRFVLLGHSMGGFLAASYALRFPERVSHLVLADPWGFPERRLAARQALQLPSWVRVVSTLLSPFNPLAAVRIAGPWGPRLVEKIRPDIGRKYEHLVDDSQAIPRYIYHCNAQTPSGESAFKAMMTQYGWARHPMINRIGELHQGVPMTFIYGSR
;
A
#
# COMPACT_ATOMS: atom_id res chain seq x y z
N MET A 1 -25.57 30.73 12.10
CA MET A 1 -25.78 29.42 12.78
C MET A 1 -26.41 28.31 11.90
N CYS A 2 -26.59 28.50 10.61
CA CYS A 2 -27.29 27.52 9.73
C CYS A 2 -26.38 26.54 8.96
N GLY A 3 -25.06 26.71 9.00
CA GLY A 3 -24.12 25.89 8.21
C GLY A 3 -23.64 24.58 8.88
N VAL A 4 -23.64 24.53 10.19
CA VAL A 4 -23.07 23.40 10.97
C VAL A 4 -24.03 22.20 11.03
N HIS A 5 -25.36 22.46 10.99
CA HIS A 5 -26.36 21.38 11.02
C HIS A 5 -26.44 20.58 9.69
N ARG A 6 -26.21 21.21 8.54
CA ARG A 6 -26.21 20.51 7.24
C ARG A 6 -25.03 19.55 7.06
N LEU A 7 -23.85 19.90 7.61
CA LEU A 7 -22.67 19.04 7.54
C LEU A 7 -22.76 17.80 8.46
N ARG A 8 -23.50 17.90 9.58
CA ARG A 8 -23.77 16.75 10.45
C ARG A 8 -24.75 15.75 9.83
N LEU A 9 -25.80 16.24 9.17
CA LEU A 9 -26.77 15.36 8.47
C LEU A 9 -26.11 14.57 7.32
N LEU A 10 -25.24 15.20 6.52
CA LEU A 10 -24.51 14.51 5.44
C LEU A 10 -23.52 13.46 5.95
N LYS A 11 -22.89 13.68 7.09
CA LYS A 11 -22.03 12.66 7.72
C LYS A 11 -22.83 11.46 8.25
N HIS A 12 -24.02 11.68 8.81
CA HIS A 12 -24.90 10.58 9.25
C HIS A 12 -25.51 9.80 8.09
N THR A 13 -25.86 10.45 6.99
CA THR A 13 -26.40 9.77 5.81
C THR A 13 -25.34 8.91 5.07
N CYS A 14 -24.06 9.33 5.04
CA CYS A 14 -22.99 8.50 4.47
C CYS A 14 -22.66 7.29 5.36
N LEU A 15 -22.63 7.46 6.69
CA LEU A 15 -22.47 6.32 7.61
C LEU A 15 -23.66 5.33 7.51
N LEU A 16 -24.87 5.85 7.34
CA LEU A 16 -26.07 5.03 7.14
C LEU A 16 -26.06 4.31 5.78
N ALA A 17 -25.54 4.93 4.73
CA ALA A 17 -25.44 4.29 3.42
C ALA A 17 -24.40 3.15 3.41
N ASP A 18 -23.22 3.34 4.03
CA ASP A 18 -22.21 2.27 4.17
C ASP A 18 -22.73 1.14 5.09
N THR A 19 -23.49 1.48 6.13
CA THR A 19 -24.08 0.50 7.04
C THR A 19 -25.29 -0.20 6.40
N LEU A 20 -26.09 0.50 5.59
CA LEU A 20 -27.22 -0.09 4.87
C LEU A 20 -26.76 -0.99 3.70
N LEU A 21 -25.70 -0.62 2.99
CA LEU A 21 -25.12 -1.50 1.97
C LEU A 21 -24.53 -2.78 2.57
N SER A 22 -23.81 -2.67 3.69
CA SER A 22 -23.32 -3.85 4.41
C SER A 22 -24.47 -4.69 4.97
N SER A 23 -25.51 -4.05 5.54
CA SER A 23 -26.69 -4.75 6.06
C SER A 23 -27.56 -5.39 4.98
N LEU A 24 -27.61 -4.81 3.77
CA LEU A 24 -28.29 -5.41 2.62
C LEU A 24 -27.55 -6.64 2.08
N ILE A 25 -26.21 -6.64 2.17
CA ILE A 25 -25.39 -7.81 1.81
C ILE A 25 -25.59 -8.94 2.86
N ASP A 26 -25.74 -8.58 4.13
CA ASP A 26 -25.98 -9.52 5.23
C ASP A 26 -27.42 -10.11 5.21
N LEU A 27 -28.38 -9.47 4.52
CA LEU A 27 -29.75 -9.95 4.35
C LEU A 27 -29.90 -10.94 3.19
N VAL A 28 -28.88 -11.13 2.35
CA VAL A 28 -28.88 -12.14 1.30
C VAL A 28 -28.68 -13.52 1.95
N PRO A 29 -29.63 -14.47 1.83
CA PRO A 29 -29.46 -15.79 2.38
C PRO A 29 -28.16 -16.43 1.97
N SER A 30 -27.46 -17.10 2.89
CA SER A 30 -26.12 -17.65 2.70
C SER A 30 -25.98 -18.57 1.48
N TRP A 31 -27.07 -19.22 1.05
CA TRP A 31 -27.10 -20.05 -0.15
C TRP A 31 -27.16 -19.22 -1.46
N ILE A 32 -27.66 -17.98 -1.44
CA ILE A 32 -27.63 -17.05 -2.58
C ILE A 32 -26.29 -16.31 -2.62
N SER A 33 -25.71 -15.93 -1.45
CA SER A 33 -24.42 -15.26 -1.36
C SER A 33 -23.28 -16.12 -1.90
N GLY A 34 -23.43 -17.45 -1.89
CA GLY A 34 -22.47 -18.38 -2.52
C GLY A 34 -22.47 -18.33 -4.06
N TYR A 35 -23.59 -17.90 -4.68
CA TYR A 35 -23.74 -17.85 -6.15
C TYR A 35 -23.52 -16.46 -6.76
N ILE A 36 -23.65 -15.38 -6.00
CA ILE A 36 -23.51 -14.01 -6.52
C ILE A 36 -22.55 -13.23 -5.59
N ARG A 37 -21.27 -13.50 -5.69
CA ARG A 37 -20.25 -12.55 -5.18
C ARG A 37 -20.11 -11.42 -6.18
N TRP A 38 -20.67 -10.25 -5.87
CA TRP A 38 -20.48 -9.05 -6.69
C TRP A 38 -19.00 -8.69 -6.89
N CYS A 39 -18.17 -8.85 -5.85
CA CYS A 39 -16.72 -8.75 -5.97
C CYS A 39 -16.14 -10.18 -6.00
N PRO A 40 -15.84 -10.76 -7.17
CA PRO A 40 -15.29 -12.11 -7.26
C PRO A 40 -13.81 -12.09 -6.87
N THR A 41 -13.55 -11.93 -5.58
CA THR A 41 -12.21 -11.96 -4.99
C THR A 41 -12.19 -12.83 -3.76
N SER A 42 -11.06 -13.47 -3.51
CA SER A 42 -10.76 -14.24 -2.32
C SER A 42 -9.25 -14.23 -2.04
N ALA A 43 -8.83 -14.80 -0.91
CA ALA A 43 -7.41 -14.99 -0.62
C ALA A 43 -6.74 -15.88 -1.67
N GLU A 44 -7.42 -16.91 -2.13
CA GLU A 44 -6.95 -17.86 -3.15
C GLU A 44 -6.78 -17.17 -4.50
N HIS A 45 -7.75 -16.38 -4.96
CA HIS A 45 -7.63 -15.63 -6.23
C HIS A 45 -6.48 -14.62 -6.20
N LEU A 46 -6.26 -13.96 -5.06
CA LEU A 46 -5.12 -13.06 -4.91
C LEU A 46 -3.81 -13.82 -4.91
N GLU A 47 -3.77 -15.00 -4.27
CA GLU A 47 -2.60 -15.87 -4.28
C GLU A 47 -2.26 -16.34 -5.69
N GLU A 48 -3.25 -16.81 -6.46
CA GLU A 48 -3.07 -17.25 -7.85
C GLU A 48 -2.55 -16.09 -8.73
N ALA A 49 -3.13 -14.90 -8.60
CA ALA A 49 -2.69 -13.72 -9.33
C ALA A 49 -1.25 -13.32 -8.97
N GLU A 50 -0.89 -13.38 -7.68
CA GLU A 50 0.48 -13.14 -7.21
C GLU A 50 1.44 -14.18 -7.76
N LYS A 51 1.10 -15.49 -7.64
CA LYS A 51 1.92 -16.59 -8.16
C LYS A 51 2.17 -16.47 -9.66
N LYS A 52 1.14 -16.09 -10.43
CA LYS A 52 1.29 -15.86 -11.88
C LYS A 52 2.33 -14.77 -12.16
N LEU A 53 2.33 -13.67 -11.45
CA LEU A 53 3.32 -12.61 -11.63
C LEU A 53 4.71 -13.04 -11.15
N LEU A 54 4.80 -13.67 -9.99
CA LEU A 54 6.07 -14.10 -9.43
C LEU A 54 6.70 -15.27 -10.23
N SER A 55 5.94 -15.96 -11.10
CA SER A 55 6.50 -16.99 -11.99
C SER A 55 7.44 -16.42 -13.06
N TYR A 56 7.44 -15.10 -13.27
CA TYR A 56 8.39 -14.42 -14.16
C TYR A 56 9.70 -14.00 -13.48
N VAL A 57 9.80 -14.11 -12.16
CA VAL A 57 11.04 -13.92 -11.42
C VAL A 57 11.99 -15.08 -11.72
N LYS A 58 13.22 -14.77 -12.09
CA LYS A 58 14.22 -15.77 -12.53
C LYS A 58 15.04 -16.30 -11.37
N LEU A 59 15.36 -15.43 -10.41
CA LEU A 59 16.11 -15.85 -9.22
C LEU A 59 15.23 -16.69 -8.29
N PRO A 60 15.81 -17.67 -7.60
CA PRO A 60 15.09 -18.39 -6.56
C PRO A 60 14.68 -17.43 -5.45
N PHE A 61 13.46 -17.60 -4.96
CA PHE A 61 12.94 -16.80 -3.86
C PHE A 61 12.20 -17.65 -2.83
N ARG A 62 12.24 -17.20 -1.59
CA ARG A 62 11.43 -17.74 -0.51
C ARG A 62 10.24 -16.80 -0.30
N SER A 63 9.08 -17.38 -0.10
CA SER A 63 7.88 -16.66 0.22
C SER A 63 7.27 -17.17 1.52
N GLN A 64 6.98 -16.26 2.46
CA GLN A 64 6.48 -16.63 3.78
C GLN A 64 5.53 -15.59 4.34
N PHE A 65 4.81 -15.99 5.39
CA PHE A 65 4.09 -15.07 6.25
C PHE A 65 4.85 -14.91 7.57
N VAL A 66 5.18 -13.68 7.90
CA VAL A 66 5.86 -13.32 9.16
C VAL A 66 4.81 -12.86 10.15
N SER A 67 4.74 -13.52 11.31
CA SER A 67 3.79 -13.17 12.37
C SER A 67 4.29 -11.95 13.14
N ILE A 68 3.38 -11.00 13.40
CA ILE A 68 3.61 -9.81 14.21
C ILE A 68 2.47 -9.67 15.23
N ASP A 69 2.80 -9.39 16.48
CA ASP A 69 1.84 -9.49 17.59
C ASP A 69 1.58 -8.16 18.31
N SER A 70 2.49 -7.19 18.21
CA SER A 70 2.48 -5.98 19.03
C SER A 70 2.21 -4.71 18.25
N ILE A 71 0.99 -4.55 17.75
CA ILE A 71 0.60 -3.28 17.09
C ILE A 71 -0.38 -2.54 17.97
N LEU A 72 -0.04 -1.32 18.35
CA LEU A 72 -0.91 -0.45 19.17
C LEU A 72 -2.31 -0.34 18.55
N GLY A 73 -3.33 -0.64 19.35
CA GLY A 73 -4.73 -0.57 18.93
C GLY A 73 -5.23 -1.73 18.08
N CYS A 74 -4.36 -2.65 17.63
CA CYS A 74 -4.73 -3.85 16.88
C CYS A 74 -4.59 -5.09 17.79
N LYS A 75 -5.69 -5.78 18.05
CA LYS A 75 -5.69 -6.99 18.87
C LYS A 75 -5.40 -8.21 18.00
N GLY A 76 -4.67 -9.17 18.56
CA GLY A 76 -4.36 -10.47 17.95
C GLY A 76 -3.08 -10.49 17.14
N SER A 77 -2.71 -11.68 16.71
CA SER A 77 -1.56 -11.90 15.83
C SER A 77 -1.93 -11.55 14.38
N HIS A 78 -1.02 -10.87 13.69
CA HIS A 78 -1.17 -10.49 12.30
C HIS A 78 -0.02 -11.06 11.47
N GLN A 79 -0.23 -11.26 10.19
CA GLN A 79 0.75 -11.84 9.30
C GLN A 79 1.12 -10.85 8.19
N ILE A 80 2.41 -10.73 7.95
CA ILE A 80 2.99 -9.91 6.89
C ILE A 80 3.51 -10.83 5.78
N ARG A 81 2.92 -10.73 4.60
CA ARG A 81 3.39 -11.42 3.41
C ARG A 81 4.77 -10.91 3.01
N THR A 82 5.75 -11.80 2.91
CA THR A 82 7.16 -11.45 2.69
C THR A 82 7.75 -12.31 1.59
N LEU A 83 8.52 -11.67 0.70
CA LEU A 83 9.40 -12.31 -0.27
C LEU A 83 10.86 -12.04 0.13
N GLN A 84 11.70 -13.05 0.01
CA GLN A 84 13.14 -12.96 0.20
C GLN A 84 13.84 -13.53 -1.03
N LEU A 85 14.80 -12.79 -1.59
CA LEU A 85 15.58 -13.16 -2.76
C LEU A 85 17.06 -12.85 -2.55
N GLY A 86 17.89 -13.39 -3.45
CA GLY A 86 19.31 -13.09 -3.53
C GLY A 86 20.19 -13.99 -2.67
N PRO A 87 21.47 -13.68 -2.55
CA PRO A 87 22.41 -14.45 -1.78
C PRO A 87 21.93 -14.72 -0.35
N GLY A 88 22.04 -15.97 0.10
CA GLY A 88 21.50 -16.38 1.38
C GLY A 88 20.02 -16.80 1.38
N CYS A 89 19.38 -16.91 0.26
CA CYS A 89 18.04 -17.48 0.09
C CYS A 89 18.14 -18.83 -0.67
N PRO A 90 17.55 -19.94 -0.17
CA PRO A 90 16.82 -20.09 1.09
C PRO A 90 17.62 -20.58 2.31
N GLU A 91 18.88 -21.08 2.21
CA GLU A 91 19.57 -21.74 3.33
C GLU A 91 21.07 -21.46 3.50
N GLU A 92 21.72 -20.67 2.62
CA GLU A 92 23.17 -20.45 2.67
C GLU A 92 23.59 -19.13 3.37
N ALA A 93 22.71 -18.51 4.14
CA ALA A 93 22.95 -17.19 4.73
C ALA A 93 23.79 -17.17 6.02
N VAL A 94 24.69 -18.12 6.18
CA VAL A 94 25.69 -18.01 7.26
C VAL A 94 26.88 -17.25 6.71
N GLY A 95 26.92 -15.93 6.91
CA GLY A 95 28.11 -15.12 6.67
C GLY A 95 28.02 -14.07 5.55
N ASP A 96 26.84 -13.76 5.02
CA ASP A 96 26.73 -12.65 4.06
C ASP A 96 26.74 -11.29 4.80
N GLU A 97 27.90 -10.62 4.81
CA GLU A 97 28.12 -9.30 5.44
C GLU A 97 27.43 -8.16 4.67
N ARG A 98 26.78 -8.43 3.52
CA ARG A 98 26.18 -7.39 2.70
C ARG A 98 24.88 -6.88 3.33
N VAL A 99 24.77 -5.55 3.38
CA VAL A 99 23.60 -4.88 3.94
C VAL A 99 22.34 -5.22 3.11
N PRO A 100 21.32 -5.86 3.70
CA PRO A 100 20.10 -6.21 2.99
C PRO A 100 19.35 -4.98 2.44
N LEU A 101 18.59 -5.18 1.37
CA LEU A 101 17.68 -4.18 0.81
C LEU A 101 16.23 -4.55 1.16
N VAL A 102 15.50 -3.61 1.74
CA VAL A 102 14.08 -3.75 2.06
C VAL A 102 13.24 -2.87 1.14
N LEU A 103 12.24 -3.45 0.48
CA LEU A 103 11.36 -2.80 -0.48
C LEU A 103 9.97 -2.59 0.11
N VAL A 104 9.50 -1.33 0.12
CA VAL A 104 8.18 -0.93 0.62
C VAL A 104 7.33 -0.41 -0.54
N HIS A 105 6.25 -1.13 -0.86
CA HIS A 105 5.39 -0.80 -1.99
C HIS A 105 4.49 0.43 -1.75
N GLY A 106 3.94 0.98 -2.83
CA GLY A 106 3.03 2.12 -2.81
C GLY A 106 1.56 1.74 -2.52
N PHE A 107 0.70 2.76 -2.50
CA PHE A 107 -0.74 2.59 -2.36
C PHE A 107 -1.33 1.75 -3.51
N ALA A 108 -2.34 0.96 -3.19
CA ALA A 108 -3.04 0.07 -4.13
C ALA A 108 -2.15 -0.99 -4.80
N SER A 109 -1.00 -1.29 -4.23
CA SER A 109 0.03 -2.19 -4.73
C SER A 109 0.24 -3.39 -3.79
N GLY A 110 1.22 -4.21 -4.12
CA GLY A 110 1.72 -5.32 -3.32
C GLY A 110 3.07 -5.78 -3.87
N VAL A 111 3.64 -6.80 -3.22
CA VAL A 111 5.02 -7.28 -3.50
C VAL A 111 5.26 -7.66 -4.95
N ALA A 112 4.27 -8.24 -5.65
CA ALA A 112 4.46 -8.70 -7.02
C ALA A 112 4.64 -7.55 -8.04
N LEU A 113 4.32 -6.30 -7.71
CA LEU A 113 4.60 -5.17 -8.59
C LEU A 113 6.08 -4.73 -8.59
N TRP A 114 6.92 -5.31 -7.73
CA TRP A 114 8.36 -5.20 -7.82
C TRP A 114 8.99 -6.11 -8.88
N LEU A 115 8.19 -6.94 -9.58
CA LEU A 115 8.61 -7.95 -10.56
C LEU A 115 9.71 -7.46 -11.51
N LEU A 116 9.62 -6.23 -12.02
CA LEU A 116 10.62 -5.68 -12.94
C LEU A 116 11.98 -5.38 -12.30
N ASN A 117 12.05 -5.38 -10.98
CA ASN A 117 13.23 -4.94 -10.23
C ASN A 117 13.84 -6.06 -9.38
N LEU A 118 13.08 -7.12 -9.06
CA LEU A 118 13.51 -8.12 -8.09
C LEU A 118 14.80 -8.82 -8.51
N ASP A 119 14.88 -9.30 -9.74
CA ASP A 119 16.05 -10.04 -10.24
C ASP A 119 17.32 -9.17 -10.22
N ASP A 120 17.22 -7.92 -10.70
CA ASP A 120 18.37 -7.01 -10.76
C ASP A 120 18.82 -6.56 -9.36
N LEU A 121 17.87 -6.24 -8.48
CA LEU A 121 18.19 -5.78 -7.12
C LEU A 121 18.76 -6.90 -6.25
N ALA A 122 18.40 -8.15 -6.54
CA ALA A 122 18.78 -9.32 -5.73
C ALA A 122 20.06 -10.02 -6.23
N GLN A 123 20.76 -9.52 -7.26
CA GLN A 123 21.98 -10.14 -7.77
C GLN A 123 23.10 -10.18 -6.75
N ASP A 124 23.30 -9.05 -6.03
CA ASP A 124 24.48 -8.85 -5.21
C ASP A 124 24.19 -8.77 -3.70
N ARG A 125 22.92 -8.78 -3.28
CA ARG A 125 22.54 -8.66 -1.88
C ARG A 125 21.21 -9.31 -1.56
N PRO A 126 20.96 -9.67 -0.30
CA PRO A 126 19.63 -10.09 0.12
C PRO A 126 18.59 -8.98 -0.07
N VAL A 127 17.47 -9.32 -0.71
CA VAL A 127 16.34 -8.40 -0.92
C VAL A 127 15.11 -8.95 -0.20
N TYR A 128 14.47 -8.09 0.55
CA TYR A 128 13.21 -8.37 1.23
C TYR A 128 12.14 -7.43 0.69
N ALA A 129 11.07 -7.98 0.15
CA ALA A 129 9.87 -7.22 -0.20
C ALA A 129 8.69 -7.74 0.63
N PHE A 130 7.88 -6.85 1.18
CA PHE A 130 6.73 -7.26 1.98
C PHE A 130 5.49 -6.44 1.64
N ASP A 131 4.32 -7.07 1.80
CA ASP A 131 3.05 -6.35 1.73
C ASP A 131 2.83 -5.59 3.03
N LEU A 132 2.62 -4.29 2.95
CA LEU A 132 2.24 -3.46 4.08
C LEU A 132 0.98 -4.02 4.78
N LEU A 133 0.93 -3.91 6.09
CA LEU A 133 -0.26 -4.29 6.86
C LEU A 133 -1.51 -3.62 6.28
N GLY A 134 -2.56 -4.40 6.04
CA GLY A 134 -3.79 -3.90 5.42
C GLY A 134 -3.78 -3.86 3.89
N PHE A 135 -2.69 -4.30 3.23
CA PHE A 135 -2.55 -4.39 1.78
C PHE A 135 -2.13 -5.79 1.33
N GLY A 136 -2.18 -6.02 0.03
CA GLY A 136 -1.77 -7.27 -0.59
C GLY A 136 -2.35 -8.49 0.11
N ARG A 137 -1.50 -9.48 0.40
CA ARG A 137 -1.85 -10.69 1.14
C ARG A 137 -1.56 -10.60 2.64
N SER A 138 -1.07 -9.46 3.14
CA SER A 138 -0.93 -9.22 4.58
C SER A 138 -2.26 -9.12 5.28
N SER A 139 -2.28 -9.39 6.59
CA SER A 139 -3.46 -9.26 7.45
C SER A 139 -4.09 -7.87 7.34
N ARG A 140 -5.41 -7.81 7.47
CA ARG A 140 -6.21 -6.60 7.32
C ARG A 140 -6.93 -6.22 8.61
N PRO A 141 -6.20 -5.88 9.70
CA PRO A 141 -6.82 -5.42 10.92
C PRO A 141 -7.51 -4.08 10.71
N ARG A 142 -8.35 -3.72 11.66
CA ARG A 142 -8.94 -2.38 11.69
C ARG A 142 -7.90 -1.38 12.19
N LEU A 143 -7.28 -0.67 11.26
CA LEU A 143 -6.33 0.40 11.55
C LEU A 143 -7.04 1.69 11.96
N SER A 144 -6.32 2.60 12.62
CA SER A 144 -6.84 3.88 13.09
C SER A 144 -7.32 4.77 11.95
N ARG A 145 -8.28 5.63 12.28
CA ARG A 145 -8.75 6.73 11.42
C ARG A 145 -8.17 8.09 11.82
N ASP A 146 -7.38 8.12 12.89
CA ASP A 146 -6.52 9.26 13.20
C ASP A 146 -5.26 9.20 12.32
N SER A 147 -4.83 10.33 11.82
CA SER A 147 -3.75 10.43 10.83
C SER A 147 -2.38 10.02 11.40
N LEU A 148 -2.07 10.49 12.59
CA LEU A 148 -0.77 10.22 13.23
C LEU A 148 -0.72 8.81 13.78
N GLU A 149 -1.83 8.35 14.34
CA GLU A 149 -1.93 6.98 14.84
C GLU A 149 -1.88 5.95 13.72
N ALA A 150 -2.54 6.23 12.56
CA ALA A 150 -2.46 5.36 11.38
C ALA A 150 -1.04 5.26 10.84
N GLU A 151 -0.33 6.38 10.71
CA GLU A 151 1.08 6.42 10.33
C GLU A 151 1.93 5.62 11.32
N TYR A 152 1.72 5.82 12.62
CA TYR A 152 2.42 5.10 13.67
C TYR A 152 2.20 3.58 13.57
N GLN A 153 0.95 3.13 13.36
CA GLN A 153 0.62 1.70 13.23
C GLN A 153 1.32 1.06 12.03
N PHE A 154 1.42 1.75 10.88
CA PHE A 154 2.19 1.26 9.75
C PHE A 154 3.68 1.14 10.11
N VAL A 155 4.28 2.17 10.67
CA VAL A 155 5.71 2.18 11.04
C VAL A 155 6.01 1.12 12.11
N GLN A 156 5.14 0.96 13.09
CA GLN A 156 5.28 -0.07 14.12
C GLN A 156 5.18 -1.48 13.52
N SER A 157 4.26 -1.71 12.57
CA SER A 157 4.17 -3.00 11.89
C SER A 157 5.43 -3.35 11.09
N MET A 158 6.11 -2.34 10.52
CA MET A 158 7.39 -2.53 9.84
C MET A 158 8.50 -2.90 10.83
N GLU A 159 8.54 -2.27 12.01
CA GLU A 159 9.55 -2.58 13.04
C GLU A 159 9.34 -3.98 13.63
N GLU A 160 8.11 -4.36 13.95
CA GLU A 160 7.78 -5.71 14.40
C GLU A 160 8.17 -6.75 13.35
N TRP A 161 7.82 -6.51 12.08
CA TRP A 161 8.23 -7.36 10.98
C TRP A 161 9.75 -7.49 10.87
N ARG A 162 10.48 -6.38 10.94
CA ARG A 162 11.94 -6.36 10.92
C ARG A 162 12.54 -7.23 12.03
N ALA A 163 12.02 -7.07 13.26
CA ALA A 163 12.49 -7.82 14.42
C ALA A 163 12.26 -9.32 14.24
N GLN A 164 11.08 -9.73 13.73
CA GLN A 164 10.75 -11.14 13.47
C GLN A 164 11.61 -11.76 12.36
N VAL A 165 11.94 -10.99 11.33
CA VAL A 165 12.83 -11.44 10.24
C VAL A 165 14.30 -11.49 10.69
N GLY A 166 14.65 -10.82 11.79
CA GLY A 166 16.02 -10.78 12.33
C GLY A 166 16.94 -9.81 11.62
N LEU A 167 16.41 -8.80 10.93
CA LEU A 167 17.22 -7.77 10.27
C LEU A 167 17.69 -6.74 11.30
N ASP A 168 19.00 -6.54 11.43
CA ASP A 168 19.54 -5.49 12.32
C ASP A 168 19.54 -4.13 11.62
N ARG A 169 20.23 -4.04 10.48
CA ARG A 169 20.38 -2.82 9.69
C ARG A 169 20.26 -3.11 8.20
N PHE A 170 19.61 -2.21 7.44
CA PHE A 170 19.32 -2.43 6.02
C PHE A 170 19.22 -1.11 5.23
N VAL A 171 19.33 -1.23 3.90
CA VAL A 171 18.92 -0.17 2.96
C VAL A 171 17.41 -0.22 2.86
N LEU A 172 16.72 0.90 3.05
CA LEU A 172 15.27 0.99 2.98
C LEU A 172 14.85 1.75 1.73
N LEU A 173 14.18 1.07 0.81
CA LEU A 173 13.64 1.66 -0.42
C LEU A 173 12.11 1.68 -0.36
N GLY A 174 11.54 2.87 -0.42
CA GLY A 174 10.09 3.05 -0.47
C GLY A 174 9.62 3.76 -1.73
N HIS A 175 8.55 3.23 -2.34
CA HIS A 175 7.90 3.86 -3.49
C HIS A 175 6.58 4.52 -3.09
N SER A 176 6.35 5.77 -3.54
CA SER A 176 5.08 6.50 -3.33
C SER A 176 4.68 6.57 -1.83
N MET A 177 3.52 6.01 -1.42
CA MET A 177 3.11 5.87 -0.01
C MET A 177 4.18 5.13 0.81
N GLY A 178 4.78 4.07 0.24
CA GLY A 178 5.87 3.34 0.88
C GLY A 178 7.10 4.22 1.12
N GLY A 179 7.37 5.20 0.25
CA GLY A 179 8.43 6.20 0.45
C GLY A 179 8.14 7.12 1.64
N PHE A 180 6.90 7.56 1.81
CA PHE A 180 6.47 8.32 2.97
C PHE A 180 6.64 7.51 4.27
N LEU A 181 6.19 6.25 4.27
CA LEU A 181 6.31 5.37 5.43
C LEU A 181 7.78 5.00 5.72
N ALA A 182 8.60 4.81 4.69
CA ALA A 182 10.03 4.58 4.85
C ALA A 182 10.76 5.78 5.46
N ALA A 183 10.40 7.00 5.06
CA ALA A 183 10.92 8.22 5.68
C ALA A 183 10.47 8.35 7.15
N SER A 184 9.20 8.07 7.44
CA SER A 184 8.67 8.06 8.80
C SER A 184 9.33 6.99 9.67
N TYR A 185 9.63 5.81 9.10
CA TYR A 185 10.39 4.75 9.77
C TYR A 185 11.81 5.19 10.07
N ALA A 186 12.53 5.77 9.10
CA ALA A 186 13.91 6.23 9.27
C ALA A 186 14.03 7.35 10.31
N LEU A 187 13.04 8.23 10.41
CA LEU A 187 12.96 9.25 11.47
C LEU A 187 12.86 8.64 12.88
N ARG A 188 12.14 7.52 12.99
CA ARG A 188 11.88 6.87 14.28
C ARG A 188 12.94 5.86 14.68
N PHE A 189 13.52 5.14 13.73
CA PHE A 189 14.50 4.07 13.92
C PHE A 189 15.74 4.31 13.03
N PRO A 190 16.44 5.44 13.18
CA PRO A 190 17.56 5.79 12.32
C PRO A 190 18.72 4.78 12.41
N GLU A 191 18.88 4.10 13.55
CA GLU A 191 19.92 3.08 13.77
C GLU A 191 19.69 1.84 12.90
N ARG A 192 18.46 1.61 12.41
CA ARG A 192 18.09 0.47 11.55
C ARG A 192 18.33 0.73 10.07
N VAL A 193 18.45 2.00 9.68
CA VAL A 193 18.53 2.39 8.26
C VAL A 193 19.94 2.79 7.90
N SER A 194 20.60 2.00 7.04
CA SER A 194 21.93 2.31 6.52
C SER A 194 21.89 3.33 5.39
N HIS A 195 20.81 3.33 4.60
CA HIS A 195 20.54 4.29 3.51
C HIS A 195 19.05 4.31 3.22
N LEU A 196 18.48 5.50 3.07
CA LEU A 196 17.07 5.69 2.72
C LEU A 196 16.96 6.04 1.23
N VAL A 197 16.23 5.23 0.46
CA VAL A 197 15.95 5.47 -0.96
C VAL A 197 14.45 5.74 -1.14
N LEU A 198 14.13 6.89 -1.71
CA LEU A 198 12.77 7.39 -1.87
C LEU A 198 12.44 7.52 -3.36
N ALA A 199 11.64 6.58 -3.88
CA ALA A 199 11.23 6.56 -5.29
C ALA A 199 9.85 7.22 -5.44
N ASP A 200 9.78 8.37 -6.09
CA ASP A 200 8.56 9.18 -6.28
C ASP A 200 7.72 9.25 -4.99
N PRO A 201 8.29 9.65 -3.83
CA PRO A 201 7.62 9.54 -2.54
C PRO A 201 6.39 10.44 -2.47
N TRP A 202 5.25 9.86 -2.07
CA TRP A 202 4.04 10.62 -1.75
C TRP A 202 4.22 11.43 -0.46
N GLY A 203 3.51 12.55 -0.35
CA GLY A 203 3.30 13.25 0.92
C GLY A 203 4.44 14.15 1.39
N PHE A 204 5.42 14.45 0.53
CA PHE A 204 6.51 15.38 0.86
C PHE A 204 6.10 16.86 0.78
N PRO A 205 5.47 17.35 -0.31
CA PRO A 205 5.20 18.78 -0.47
C PRO A 205 4.15 19.32 0.50
N GLU A 206 4.29 20.61 0.85
CA GLU A 206 3.30 21.34 1.63
C GLU A 206 2.00 21.63 0.85
N ARG A 207 0.90 21.71 1.59
CA ARG A 207 -0.44 22.03 1.09
C ARG A 207 -0.52 23.38 0.36
N ARG A 208 0.36 24.35 0.65
CA ARG A 208 0.36 25.68 -0.01
C ARG A 208 0.64 25.57 -1.51
N LEU A 209 1.55 24.68 -1.90
CA LEU A 209 1.80 24.38 -3.32
C LEU A 209 0.59 23.67 -3.93
N ALA A 210 -0.04 22.77 -3.19
CA ALA A 210 -1.26 22.07 -3.54
C ALA A 210 -2.45 22.99 -3.82
N ALA A 211 -2.66 23.99 -2.98
CA ALA A 211 -3.77 24.93 -3.16
C ALA A 211 -3.65 25.71 -4.47
N ARG A 212 -2.43 26.09 -4.87
CA ARG A 212 -2.19 26.74 -6.16
C ARG A 212 -2.47 25.82 -7.34
N GLN A 213 -2.10 24.54 -7.26
CA GLN A 213 -2.40 23.56 -8.30
C GLN A 213 -3.90 23.20 -8.35
N ALA A 214 -4.56 23.07 -7.18
CA ALA A 214 -5.99 22.80 -7.12
C ALA A 214 -6.85 23.95 -7.69
N LEU A 215 -6.39 25.20 -7.59
CA LEU A 215 -7.04 26.36 -8.22
C LEU A 215 -6.98 26.30 -9.76
N GLN A 216 -6.01 25.58 -10.33
CA GLN A 216 -5.89 25.40 -11.78
C GLN A 216 -6.81 24.28 -12.32
N LEU A 217 -7.44 23.47 -11.43
CA LEU A 217 -8.37 22.45 -11.84
C LEU A 217 -9.71 23.05 -12.29
N PRO A 218 -10.32 22.52 -13.37
CA PRO A 218 -11.64 22.92 -13.79
C PRO A 218 -12.67 22.82 -12.65
N SER A 219 -13.64 23.72 -12.60
CA SER A 219 -14.62 23.80 -11.50
C SER A 219 -15.39 22.48 -11.31
N TRP A 220 -15.73 21.80 -12.40
CA TRP A 220 -16.44 20.52 -12.35
C TRP A 220 -15.58 19.42 -11.69
N VAL A 221 -14.26 19.39 -11.93
CA VAL A 221 -13.33 18.44 -11.27
C VAL A 221 -13.31 18.68 -9.76
N ARG A 222 -13.32 19.94 -9.33
CA ARG A 222 -13.38 20.28 -7.91
C ARG A 222 -14.69 19.84 -7.26
N VAL A 223 -15.83 20.03 -7.93
CA VAL A 223 -17.13 19.57 -7.46
C VAL A 223 -17.17 18.05 -7.35
N VAL A 224 -16.77 17.34 -8.39
CA VAL A 224 -16.73 15.87 -8.40
C VAL A 224 -15.80 15.31 -7.32
N SER A 225 -14.60 15.87 -7.18
CA SER A 225 -13.65 15.42 -6.14
C SER A 225 -14.17 15.69 -4.72
N THR A 226 -14.91 16.78 -4.51
CA THR A 226 -15.56 17.07 -3.22
C THR A 226 -16.68 16.08 -2.93
N LEU A 227 -17.50 15.74 -3.93
CA LEU A 227 -18.59 14.76 -3.81
C LEU A 227 -18.04 13.34 -3.56
N LEU A 228 -16.92 12.98 -4.18
CA LEU A 228 -16.28 11.67 -4.01
C LEU A 228 -15.38 11.58 -2.78
N SER A 229 -15.03 12.70 -2.16
CA SER A 229 -14.15 12.77 -0.98
C SER A 229 -14.57 11.88 0.21
N PRO A 230 -15.87 11.63 0.50
CA PRO A 230 -16.28 10.71 1.57
C PRO A 230 -15.92 9.24 1.27
N PHE A 231 -15.84 8.87 0.00
CA PHE A 231 -15.61 7.48 -0.40
C PHE A 231 -14.13 7.10 -0.32
N ASN A 232 -13.86 5.82 -0.08
CA ASN A 232 -12.52 5.28 -0.19
C ASN A 232 -12.04 5.34 -1.65
N PRO A 233 -10.77 5.69 -1.90
CA PRO A 233 -10.25 5.86 -3.26
C PRO A 233 -10.45 4.65 -4.17
N LEU A 234 -10.41 3.43 -3.59
CA LEU A 234 -10.56 2.17 -4.32
C LEU A 234 -11.98 1.57 -4.27
N ALA A 235 -12.95 2.30 -3.70
CA ALA A 235 -14.34 1.85 -3.67
C ALA A 235 -14.89 1.56 -5.07
N ALA A 236 -14.50 2.36 -6.07
CA ALA A 236 -14.89 2.15 -7.46
C ALA A 236 -14.48 0.76 -8.00
N VAL A 237 -13.32 0.24 -7.59
CA VAL A 237 -12.84 -1.09 -7.98
C VAL A 237 -13.76 -2.18 -7.42
N ARG A 238 -14.22 -2.03 -6.18
CA ARG A 238 -15.18 -2.94 -5.54
C ARG A 238 -16.58 -2.82 -6.13
N ILE A 239 -17.04 -1.59 -6.39
CA ILE A 239 -18.33 -1.33 -7.02
C ILE A 239 -18.38 -1.90 -8.45
N ALA A 240 -17.26 -1.87 -9.18
CA ALA A 240 -17.17 -2.45 -10.51
C ALA A 240 -17.33 -3.99 -10.51
N GLY A 241 -17.12 -4.65 -9.37
CA GLY A 241 -17.30 -6.10 -9.21
C GLY A 241 -16.53 -6.92 -10.26
N PRO A 242 -17.22 -7.77 -11.06
CA PRO A 242 -16.57 -8.62 -12.06
C PRO A 242 -15.83 -7.85 -13.15
N TRP A 243 -16.21 -6.60 -13.39
CA TRP A 243 -15.55 -5.73 -14.38
C TRP A 243 -14.34 -4.97 -13.80
N GLY A 244 -14.03 -5.20 -12.52
CA GLY A 244 -12.95 -4.52 -11.83
C GLY A 244 -11.59 -4.60 -12.54
N PRO A 245 -11.12 -5.76 -13.01
CA PRO A 245 -9.85 -5.86 -13.75
C PRO A 245 -9.83 -4.98 -15.01
N ARG A 246 -10.93 -4.95 -15.78
CA ARG A 246 -11.06 -4.07 -16.97
C ARG A 246 -11.08 -2.59 -16.59
N LEU A 247 -11.67 -2.26 -15.45
CA LEU A 247 -11.65 -0.89 -14.92
C LEU A 247 -10.22 -0.47 -14.56
N VAL A 248 -9.47 -1.33 -13.90
CA VAL A 248 -8.04 -1.08 -13.57
C VAL A 248 -7.25 -0.83 -14.83
N GLU A 249 -7.37 -1.70 -15.84
CA GLU A 249 -6.70 -1.57 -17.13
C GLU A 249 -7.04 -0.24 -17.82
N LYS A 250 -8.32 0.16 -17.81
CA LYS A 250 -8.79 1.40 -18.43
C LYS A 250 -8.30 2.66 -17.70
N ILE A 251 -8.25 2.64 -16.38
CA ILE A 251 -7.82 3.79 -15.57
C ILE A 251 -6.29 3.93 -15.55
N ARG A 252 -5.58 2.79 -15.56
CA ARG A 252 -4.11 2.74 -15.44
C ARG A 252 -3.48 1.87 -16.54
N PRO A 253 -3.71 2.22 -17.81
CA PRO A 253 -3.11 1.48 -18.93
C PRO A 253 -1.59 1.58 -18.95
N ASP A 254 -1.04 2.64 -18.33
CA ASP A 254 0.39 2.86 -18.17
C ASP A 254 1.08 1.74 -17.37
N ILE A 255 0.41 1.18 -16.37
CA ILE A 255 0.97 0.10 -15.56
C ILE A 255 1.12 -1.17 -16.43
N GLY A 256 0.06 -1.63 -17.08
CA GLY A 256 0.13 -2.83 -17.93
C GLY A 256 1.25 -2.74 -18.97
N ARG A 257 1.35 -1.60 -19.70
CA ARG A 257 2.39 -1.38 -20.71
C ARG A 257 3.83 -1.51 -20.19
N LYS A 258 4.08 -1.15 -18.94
CA LYS A 258 5.43 -1.30 -18.34
C LYS A 258 5.88 -2.75 -18.23
N TYR A 259 4.95 -3.70 -18.16
CA TYR A 259 5.23 -5.11 -17.98
C TYR A 259 5.08 -5.95 -19.26
N GLU A 260 4.63 -5.36 -20.39
CA GLU A 260 4.37 -6.06 -21.66
C GLU A 260 5.57 -6.86 -22.18
N HIS A 261 6.78 -6.39 -21.94
CA HIS A 261 7.99 -7.05 -22.40
C HIS A 261 8.36 -8.30 -21.58
N LEU A 262 7.76 -8.48 -20.41
CA LEU A 262 8.06 -9.59 -19.49
C LEU A 262 6.84 -10.49 -19.26
N VAL A 263 5.65 -9.92 -19.21
CA VAL A 263 4.40 -10.62 -18.85
C VAL A 263 3.57 -10.85 -20.12
N ASP A 264 3.42 -12.11 -20.51
CA ASP A 264 2.69 -12.54 -21.71
C ASP A 264 1.16 -12.38 -21.60
N ASP A 265 0.59 -12.44 -20.39
CA ASP A 265 -0.83 -12.23 -20.10
C ASP A 265 -1.10 -10.76 -19.74
N SER A 266 -1.63 -9.99 -20.68
CA SER A 266 -1.96 -8.57 -20.49
C SER A 266 -2.94 -8.32 -19.31
N GLN A 267 -3.70 -9.34 -18.90
CA GLN A 267 -4.65 -9.24 -17.79
C GLN A 267 -4.03 -9.61 -16.43
N ALA A 268 -2.81 -10.17 -16.39
CA ALA A 268 -2.20 -10.60 -15.14
C ALA A 268 -2.00 -9.42 -14.16
N ILE A 269 -1.48 -8.29 -14.62
CA ILE A 269 -1.29 -7.08 -13.81
C ILE A 269 -2.63 -6.47 -13.36
N PRO A 270 -3.61 -6.22 -14.26
CA PRO A 270 -4.92 -5.73 -13.85
C PRO A 270 -5.64 -6.63 -12.85
N ARG A 271 -5.57 -7.97 -13.01
CA ARG A 271 -6.15 -8.93 -12.07
C ARG A 271 -5.48 -8.86 -10.70
N TYR A 272 -4.17 -8.85 -10.66
CA TYR A 272 -3.45 -8.74 -9.38
C TYR A 272 -3.81 -7.45 -8.64
N ILE A 273 -3.76 -6.30 -9.31
CA ILE A 273 -4.16 -5.01 -8.73
C ILE A 273 -5.62 -5.07 -8.26
N TYR A 274 -6.52 -5.65 -9.06
CA TYR A 274 -7.92 -5.83 -8.67
C TYR A 274 -8.04 -6.64 -7.38
N HIS A 275 -7.43 -7.82 -7.32
CA HIS A 275 -7.54 -8.70 -6.14
C HIS A 275 -6.88 -8.10 -4.90
N CYS A 276 -5.78 -7.35 -5.03
CA CYS A 276 -5.21 -6.59 -3.91
C CYS A 276 -6.20 -5.59 -3.31
N ASN A 277 -7.03 -4.94 -4.16
CA ASN A 277 -7.83 -3.78 -3.79
C ASN A 277 -9.34 -4.08 -3.66
N ALA A 278 -9.80 -5.22 -4.12
CA ALA A 278 -11.16 -5.69 -3.94
C ALA A 278 -11.40 -6.35 -2.57
N GLN A 279 -10.34 -6.61 -1.81
CA GLN A 279 -10.38 -7.11 -0.43
C GLN A 279 -10.95 -6.06 0.54
N THR A 280 -11.17 -6.47 1.80
CA THR A 280 -11.60 -5.58 2.88
C THR A 280 -10.68 -4.35 2.99
N PRO A 281 -11.23 -3.11 2.95
CA PRO A 281 -10.43 -1.88 2.98
C PRO A 281 -9.89 -1.60 4.39
N SER A 282 -8.71 -2.09 4.71
CA SER A 282 -7.99 -1.85 5.96
C SER A 282 -6.95 -0.75 5.78
N GLY A 283 -5.82 -1.05 5.15
CA GLY A 283 -4.75 -0.09 4.89
C GLY A 283 -5.19 1.11 4.04
N GLU A 284 -6.12 0.90 3.09
CA GLU A 284 -6.74 1.98 2.32
C GLU A 284 -7.44 3.01 3.22
N SER A 285 -8.19 2.54 4.23
CA SER A 285 -8.91 3.43 5.16
C SER A 285 -7.94 4.22 6.04
N ALA A 286 -6.86 3.59 6.49
CA ALA A 286 -5.79 4.24 7.24
C ALA A 286 -5.05 5.28 6.39
N PHE A 287 -4.70 4.92 5.15
CA PHE A 287 -4.05 5.86 4.23
C PHE A 287 -4.96 7.07 3.91
N LYS A 288 -6.27 6.83 3.71
CA LYS A 288 -7.23 7.91 3.56
C LYS A 288 -7.26 8.86 4.77
N ALA A 289 -7.11 8.35 5.98
CA ALA A 289 -7.02 9.16 7.19
C ALA A 289 -5.76 10.07 7.20
N MET A 290 -4.66 9.60 6.59
CA MET A 290 -3.42 10.37 6.44
C MET A 290 -3.52 11.45 5.35
N MET A 291 -4.55 11.41 4.49
CA MET A 291 -4.75 12.37 3.40
C MET A 291 -5.68 13.52 3.81
N THR A 292 -5.48 14.66 3.16
CA THR A 292 -6.45 15.76 3.05
C THR A 292 -7.23 15.65 1.73
N GLN A 293 -8.06 16.63 1.40
CA GLN A 293 -8.65 16.73 0.07
C GLN A 293 -7.56 16.74 -1.02
N TYR A 294 -7.88 16.16 -2.17
CA TYR A 294 -7.00 16.05 -3.35
C TYR A 294 -5.75 15.18 -3.14
N GLY A 295 -5.73 14.30 -2.14
CA GLY A 295 -4.68 13.30 -1.96
C GLY A 295 -3.37 13.83 -1.36
N TRP A 296 -3.35 15.02 -0.78
CA TRP A 296 -2.16 15.58 -0.10
C TRP A 296 -2.02 15.03 1.31
N ALA A 297 -0.78 14.87 1.77
CA ALA A 297 -0.53 14.46 3.16
C ALA A 297 -1.07 15.49 4.15
N ARG A 298 -1.69 14.99 5.21
CA ARG A 298 -2.17 15.82 6.34
C ARG A 298 -1.00 16.37 7.15
N HIS A 299 0.06 15.57 7.27
CA HIS A 299 1.33 15.91 7.92
C HIS A 299 2.48 15.74 6.91
N PRO A 300 2.78 16.77 6.08
CA PRO A 300 3.77 16.68 5.01
C PRO A 300 5.16 16.32 5.54
N MET A 301 5.85 15.43 4.82
CA MET A 301 7.17 14.96 5.23
C MET A 301 8.23 16.05 5.17
N ILE A 302 8.10 17.04 4.30
CA ILE A 302 9.04 18.16 4.18
C ILE A 302 9.23 18.92 5.52
N ASN A 303 8.22 18.93 6.37
CA ASN A 303 8.27 19.61 7.66
C ASN A 303 8.99 18.80 8.74
N ARG A 304 9.34 17.54 8.46
CA ARG A 304 9.91 16.60 9.44
C ARG A 304 11.22 15.98 8.97
N ILE A 305 11.41 15.84 7.66
CA ILE A 305 12.57 15.12 7.11
C ILE A 305 13.92 15.75 7.49
N GLY A 306 13.93 17.04 7.83
CA GLY A 306 15.12 17.74 8.35
C GLY A 306 15.58 17.22 9.72
N GLU A 307 14.76 16.48 10.44
CA GLU A 307 15.09 15.86 11.71
C GLU A 307 15.75 14.47 11.54
N LEU A 308 15.87 13.99 10.29
CA LEU A 308 16.52 12.71 10.01
C LEU A 308 17.97 12.74 10.52
N HIS A 309 18.34 11.69 11.25
CA HIS A 309 19.69 11.55 11.79
C HIS A 309 20.75 11.65 10.69
N GLN A 310 21.79 12.46 10.90
CA GLN A 310 22.83 12.76 9.90
C GLN A 310 23.59 11.51 9.41
N GLY A 311 23.62 10.45 10.21
CA GLY A 311 24.22 9.16 9.83
C GLY A 311 23.39 8.33 8.87
N VAL A 312 22.19 8.78 8.44
CA VAL A 312 21.34 8.10 7.47
C VAL A 312 21.37 8.88 6.14
N PRO A 313 22.20 8.47 5.17
CA PRO A 313 22.21 9.07 3.85
C PRO A 313 20.88 8.81 3.14
N MET A 314 20.44 9.78 2.32
CA MET A 314 19.16 9.73 1.65
C MET A 314 19.30 10.00 0.15
N THR A 315 18.62 9.21 -0.68
CA THR A 315 18.55 9.37 -2.13
C THR A 315 17.11 9.51 -2.57
N PHE A 316 16.82 10.51 -3.39
CA PHE A 316 15.54 10.67 -4.08
C PHE A 316 15.66 10.19 -5.53
N ILE A 317 14.68 9.44 -5.98
CA ILE A 317 14.52 8.98 -7.36
C ILE A 317 13.18 9.51 -7.87
N TYR A 318 13.22 10.29 -8.94
CA TYR A 318 12.02 10.80 -9.62
C TYR A 318 12.05 10.40 -11.09
N GLY A 319 10.87 10.18 -11.67
CA GLY A 319 10.76 9.96 -13.11
C GLY A 319 11.22 11.21 -13.88
N SER A 320 12.05 11.02 -14.91
CA SER A 320 12.32 12.06 -15.90
C SER A 320 11.10 12.21 -16.82
N ARG A 321 10.67 13.44 -17.09
CA ARG A 321 9.64 13.73 -18.10
C ARG A 321 10.24 13.76 -19.49
#